data_ad4760474308da01b1a095e0a3b20168
#
_entry.id   ad4760474308da01b1a095e0a3b20168
#
_cell.length_a   1.000
_cell.length_b   1.000
_cell.length_c   1.000
_cell.angle_alpha   90.00
_cell.angle_beta   90.00
_cell.angle_gamma   90.00
#
_symmetry.space_group_name_H-M   'P 1'
#
loop_
_entity.id
_entity.type
_entity.pdbx_description
1 polymer ?
#
loop_
_entity_poly.entity_id
_entity_poly.type
_entity_poly.pdbx_seq_one_letter_code
_entity_poly.pdbx_strand_id
1 'polypeptide(L)'
;GEMIDMNSNADVCDIYSNLNMDPLFVNPDSSDYNLQANSPCINAGHEGSALDPDGTIADMGAFYYPDPIVDTTLVVNPVTYNLSGQAYLGDETDHSSLQFSVINPQNLDTLAVGYPDSTGYYSLDVSPGFYLLNWSHYGHIPQELGNFAFSSDTVLADINLLSGYVQDACGEVSGVWTSGSVYDVLCDIEVPEGDSLIIESGVRVRFMEGVSMTCYGVLDVLGDSINRVLFTSREASPLPGDWGNVSLYAQGNTISYLDYEFATDGFTGDNVSNTTIDNVVMVGNLSLSANGIYLTNSSDLTLTNNTISVGGEYGIHSYDSDNSVVNNNTITG
;
A
#
# COMPACT_ATOMS: atom_id res chain seq x y z
N GLY A 1 -42.48 10.09 -1.72
CA GLY A 1 -41.55 9.26 -0.95
C GLY A 1 -40.31 10.06 -0.61
N GLU A 2 -39.54 9.59 0.33
CA GLU A 2 -38.23 10.14 0.63
C GLU A 2 -37.27 9.66 -0.48
N MET A 3 -36.47 10.58 -1.06
CA MET A 3 -35.53 10.28 -2.16
C MET A 3 -34.23 9.77 -1.54
N ILE A 4 -34.11 8.46 -1.39
CA ILE A 4 -33.02 7.79 -0.62
C ILE A 4 -32.31 6.68 -1.39
N ASP A 5 -32.70 6.44 -2.65
CA ASP A 5 -32.16 5.37 -3.48
C ASP A 5 -31.69 5.91 -4.83
N MET A 6 -31.07 5.09 -5.65
CA MET A 6 -30.64 5.43 -7.01
C MET A 6 -31.18 4.38 -7.99
N ASN A 7 -31.65 4.84 -9.14
CA ASN A 7 -32.03 3.97 -10.25
C ASN A 7 -30.76 3.51 -11.04
N SER A 8 -30.98 2.70 -12.08
CA SER A 8 -29.91 2.20 -12.96
C SER A 8 -29.16 3.32 -13.71
N ASN A 9 -29.74 4.51 -13.85
CA ASN A 9 -29.10 5.68 -14.45
C ASN A 9 -28.32 6.54 -13.44
N ALA A 10 -28.25 6.10 -12.18
CA ALA A 10 -27.70 6.86 -11.04
C ALA A 10 -28.49 8.16 -10.70
N ASP A 11 -29.76 8.24 -11.06
CA ASP A 11 -30.64 9.31 -10.63
C ASP A 11 -31.23 9.01 -9.26
N VAL A 12 -31.38 10.04 -8.42
CA VAL A 12 -31.95 9.89 -7.08
C VAL A 12 -33.46 9.61 -7.17
N CYS A 13 -33.89 8.48 -6.60
CA CYS A 13 -35.27 8.01 -6.62
C CYS A 13 -35.77 7.64 -5.22
N ASP A 14 -37.07 7.34 -5.11
CA ASP A 14 -37.62 6.72 -3.90
C ASP A 14 -37.49 5.18 -3.95
N ILE A 15 -37.87 4.49 -2.88
CA ILE A 15 -37.82 3.03 -2.77
C ILE A 15 -38.66 2.26 -3.79
N TYR A 16 -39.46 2.96 -4.58
CA TYR A 16 -40.28 2.41 -5.66
C TYR A 16 -39.79 2.84 -7.03
N SER A 17 -38.55 3.39 -7.11
CA SER A 17 -37.91 3.93 -8.31
C SER A 17 -38.63 5.16 -8.92
N ASN A 18 -39.49 5.87 -8.17
CA ASN A 18 -40.08 7.11 -8.68
C ASN A 18 -39.05 8.25 -8.67
N LEU A 19 -38.96 8.96 -9.78
CA LEU A 19 -38.11 10.14 -9.93
C LEU A 19 -38.87 11.41 -9.56
N ASN A 20 -38.20 12.40 -8.98
CA ASN A 20 -38.73 13.75 -8.77
C ASN A 20 -37.99 14.74 -9.69
N MET A 21 -38.03 14.47 -10.98
CA MET A 21 -37.37 15.25 -12.03
C MET A 21 -38.34 15.59 -13.14
N ASP A 22 -38.05 16.64 -13.94
CA ASP A 22 -38.80 16.97 -15.12
C ASP A 22 -38.67 15.86 -16.17
N PRO A 23 -39.73 15.22 -16.63
CA PRO A 23 -39.69 14.17 -17.64
C PRO A 23 -39.16 14.62 -18.99
N LEU A 24 -39.05 15.91 -19.24
CA LEU A 24 -38.62 16.51 -20.52
C LEU A 24 -39.43 15.96 -21.71
N PHE A 25 -40.77 16.10 -21.66
CA PHE A 25 -41.61 15.77 -22.80
C PHE A 25 -41.33 16.71 -23.98
N VAL A 26 -41.50 16.20 -25.20
CA VAL A 26 -41.26 16.96 -26.46
C VAL A 26 -42.16 18.19 -26.54
N ASN A 27 -43.47 18.03 -26.33
CA ASN A 27 -44.42 19.15 -26.33
C ASN A 27 -45.70 18.78 -25.57
N PRO A 28 -45.76 18.87 -24.24
CA PRO A 28 -46.93 18.52 -23.44
C PRO A 28 -48.14 19.41 -23.69
N ASP A 29 -47.95 20.64 -24.11
CA ASP A 29 -49.06 21.59 -24.43
C ASP A 29 -49.88 21.14 -25.65
N SER A 30 -49.26 20.39 -26.57
CA SER A 30 -49.95 19.79 -27.72
C SER A 30 -50.23 18.30 -27.54
N SER A 31 -50.15 17.79 -26.32
CA SER A 31 -50.34 16.38 -25.97
C SER A 31 -49.28 15.43 -26.57
N ASP A 32 -48.11 15.94 -26.88
CA ASP A 32 -46.99 15.13 -27.29
C ASP A 32 -46.12 14.79 -26.04
N TYR A 33 -46.35 13.60 -25.51
CA TYR A 33 -45.67 13.07 -24.30
C TYR A 33 -44.51 12.12 -24.65
N ASN A 34 -43.99 12.18 -25.88
CA ASN A 34 -42.72 11.52 -26.18
C ASN A 34 -41.59 12.17 -25.40
N LEU A 35 -40.59 11.37 -25.01
CA LEU A 35 -39.43 11.85 -24.27
C LEU A 35 -38.42 12.54 -25.21
N GLN A 36 -37.74 13.56 -24.72
CA GLN A 36 -36.59 14.14 -25.39
C GLN A 36 -35.32 13.27 -25.11
N ALA A 37 -34.31 13.35 -25.95
CA ALA A 37 -33.11 12.55 -25.89
C ALA A 37 -32.29 12.64 -24.55
N ASN A 38 -32.52 13.66 -23.76
CA ASN A 38 -31.90 13.88 -22.46
C ASN A 38 -32.86 13.73 -21.27
N SER A 39 -34.00 13.07 -21.50
CA SER A 39 -35.00 12.83 -20.46
C SER A 39 -34.41 11.88 -19.38
N PRO A 40 -34.56 12.20 -18.09
CA PRO A 40 -34.17 11.28 -17.00
C PRO A 40 -35.08 10.05 -16.91
N CYS A 41 -36.18 10.03 -17.68
CA CYS A 41 -37.13 8.90 -17.73
C CYS A 41 -36.71 7.79 -18.70
N ILE A 42 -35.71 8.02 -19.54
CA ILE A 42 -35.16 7.01 -20.45
C ILE A 42 -34.39 5.93 -19.63
N ASN A 43 -34.71 4.64 -19.86
CA ASN A 43 -34.17 3.50 -19.16
C ASN A 43 -34.28 3.57 -17.62
N ALA A 44 -35.25 4.29 -17.09
CA ALA A 44 -35.40 4.58 -15.66
C ALA A 44 -36.54 3.78 -14.97
N GLY A 45 -37.19 2.88 -15.69
CA GLY A 45 -38.23 2.01 -15.15
C GLY A 45 -37.71 0.96 -14.19
N HIS A 46 -38.61 0.26 -13.50
CA HIS A 46 -38.25 -0.77 -12.54
C HIS A 46 -37.58 -1.95 -13.26
N GLU A 47 -36.45 -2.43 -12.74
CA GLU A 47 -35.64 -3.52 -13.32
C GLU A 47 -36.39 -4.85 -13.54
N GLY A 48 -37.50 -5.07 -12.82
CA GLY A 48 -38.37 -6.24 -12.98
C GLY A 48 -39.45 -6.08 -14.03
N SER A 49 -39.52 -4.93 -14.72
CA SER A 49 -40.49 -4.69 -15.81
C SER A 49 -40.04 -5.39 -17.10
N ALA A 50 -40.98 -5.58 -18.04
CA ALA A 50 -40.63 -6.03 -19.38
C ALA A 50 -39.71 -4.99 -20.03
N LEU A 51 -38.68 -5.46 -20.74
CA LEU A 51 -37.78 -4.58 -21.50
C LEU A 51 -38.56 -3.86 -22.62
N ASP A 52 -38.06 -2.70 -23.03
CA ASP A 52 -38.53 -1.99 -24.20
C ASP A 52 -38.23 -2.75 -25.51
N PRO A 53 -38.89 -2.40 -26.63
CA PRO A 53 -38.70 -3.10 -27.92
C PRO A 53 -37.24 -3.13 -28.43
N ASP A 54 -36.41 -2.20 -28.00
CA ASP A 54 -34.97 -2.16 -28.33
C ASP A 54 -34.09 -3.01 -27.39
N GLY A 55 -34.66 -3.63 -26.36
CA GLY A 55 -33.99 -4.51 -25.42
C GLY A 55 -33.39 -3.81 -24.21
N THR A 56 -33.63 -2.51 -24.05
CA THR A 56 -33.18 -1.73 -22.89
C THR A 56 -34.17 -1.85 -21.71
N ILE A 57 -33.81 -1.31 -20.54
CA ILE A 57 -34.75 -1.19 -19.40
C ILE A 57 -35.91 -0.28 -19.83
N ALA A 58 -37.13 -0.61 -19.40
CA ALA A 58 -38.31 0.17 -19.74
C ALA A 58 -38.17 1.64 -19.36
N ASP A 59 -38.66 2.51 -20.25
CA ASP A 59 -38.74 3.94 -19.96
C ASP A 59 -39.89 4.24 -18.98
N MET A 60 -39.74 5.30 -18.21
CA MET A 60 -40.80 5.80 -17.36
C MET A 60 -41.71 6.74 -18.20
N GLY A 61 -42.79 6.22 -18.74
CA GLY A 61 -43.72 7.00 -19.55
C GLY A 61 -44.72 6.14 -20.33
N ALA A 62 -45.55 6.81 -21.16
CA ALA A 62 -46.55 6.12 -22.00
C ALA A 62 -45.96 5.65 -23.35
N PHE A 63 -44.84 6.23 -23.74
CA PHE A 63 -44.16 5.95 -25.02
C PHE A 63 -42.69 5.72 -24.73
N TYR A 64 -42.13 4.63 -25.29
CA TYR A 64 -40.71 4.41 -25.16
C TYR A 64 -39.92 5.33 -26.11
N TYR A 65 -38.77 5.79 -25.66
CA TYR A 65 -37.79 6.50 -26.46
C TYR A 65 -36.88 5.47 -27.11
N PRO A 66 -36.86 5.34 -28.47
CA PRO A 66 -35.93 4.42 -29.08
C PRO A 66 -34.51 4.93 -28.86
N ASP A 67 -33.76 4.24 -28.01
CA ASP A 67 -32.34 4.54 -27.87
C ASP A 67 -31.68 4.43 -29.25
N PRO A 68 -30.82 5.37 -29.61
CA PRO A 68 -30.08 5.22 -30.84
C PRO A 68 -29.39 3.83 -30.74
N ILE A 69 -29.75 2.94 -31.69
CA ILE A 69 -29.11 1.62 -31.74
C ILE A 69 -27.63 1.89 -31.68
N VAL A 70 -27.03 1.62 -30.52
CA VAL A 70 -25.59 1.55 -30.42
C VAL A 70 -25.24 0.43 -31.37
N ASP A 71 -24.76 0.81 -32.55
CA ASP A 71 -24.34 -0.17 -33.55
C ASP A 71 -23.26 -1.02 -32.87
N THR A 72 -23.68 -2.15 -32.31
CA THR A 72 -22.79 -3.12 -31.67
C THR A 72 -21.84 -3.74 -32.70
N THR A 73 -21.98 -3.37 -33.99
CA THR A 73 -20.96 -3.65 -35.02
C THR A 73 -19.84 -2.60 -35.03
N LEU A 74 -20.04 -1.42 -34.42
CA LEU A 74 -18.90 -0.60 -34.00
C LEU A 74 -18.30 -1.27 -32.76
N VAL A 75 -17.48 -2.24 -32.98
CA VAL A 75 -16.49 -2.65 -31.99
C VAL A 75 -15.61 -1.41 -31.75
N VAL A 76 -16.03 -0.57 -30.83
CA VAL A 76 -15.12 0.40 -30.22
C VAL A 76 -14.14 -0.49 -29.47
N ASN A 77 -13.06 -0.89 -30.13
CA ASN A 77 -11.96 -1.50 -29.41
C ASN A 77 -11.62 -0.51 -28.28
N PRO A 78 -11.75 -0.90 -27.02
CA PRO A 78 -11.38 0.00 -25.94
C PRO A 78 -9.96 0.50 -26.23
N VAL A 79 -9.75 1.81 -26.14
CA VAL A 79 -8.41 2.35 -26.31
C VAL A 79 -7.55 1.69 -25.25
N THR A 80 -6.59 0.89 -25.67
CA THR A 80 -5.59 0.30 -24.79
C THR A 80 -4.23 0.84 -25.19
N TYR A 81 -3.36 0.90 -24.21
CA TYR A 81 -1.97 1.24 -24.40
C TYR A 81 -1.11 0.09 -23.90
N ASN A 82 0.10 0.00 -24.42
CA ASN A 82 1.03 -1.05 -24.04
C ASN A 82 1.77 -0.70 -22.75
N LEU A 83 1.66 -1.58 -21.74
CA LEU A 83 2.40 -1.56 -20.50
C LEU A 83 3.43 -2.67 -20.55
N SER A 84 4.71 -2.35 -20.53
CA SER A 84 5.80 -3.30 -20.66
C SER A 84 6.96 -3.02 -19.72
N GLY A 85 7.85 -3.98 -19.55
CA GLY A 85 9.04 -3.86 -18.70
C GLY A 85 9.84 -5.15 -18.64
N GLN A 86 10.77 -5.19 -17.70
CA GLN A 86 11.58 -6.34 -17.36
C GLN A 86 11.33 -6.73 -15.89
N ALA A 87 11.09 -8.01 -15.63
CA ALA A 87 10.94 -8.55 -14.30
C ALA A 87 11.71 -9.85 -14.13
N TYR A 88 12.49 -9.93 -13.07
CA TYR A 88 13.45 -11.01 -12.82
C TYR A 88 13.14 -11.73 -11.51
N LEU A 89 13.45 -13.02 -11.44
CA LEU A 89 13.39 -13.85 -10.25
C LEU A 89 14.81 -14.02 -9.68
N GLY A 90 15.28 -13.06 -8.90
CA GLY A 90 16.56 -13.12 -8.22
C GLY A 90 17.70 -13.61 -9.13
N ASP A 91 18.33 -14.72 -8.74
CA ASP A 91 19.45 -15.33 -9.46
C ASP A 91 19.00 -16.43 -10.44
N GLU A 92 17.70 -16.57 -10.75
CA GLU A 92 17.21 -17.57 -11.68
C GLU A 92 17.53 -17.17 -13.14
N THR A 93 17.53 -18.15 -14.03
CA THR A 93 17.83 -17.95 -15.47
C THR A 93 16.59 -17.97 -16.35
N ASP A 94 15.45 -18.36 -15.79
CA ASP A 94 14.15 -18.37 -16.45
C ASP A 94 13.13 -17.62 -15.58
N HIS A 95 12.57 -16.55 -16.11
CA HIS A 95 11.67 -15.66 -15.37
C HIS A 95 10.21 -15.83 -15.78
N SER A 96 9.90 -16.79 -16.66
CA SER A 96 8.57 -16.97 -17.28
C SER A 96 7.48 -17.41 -16.32
N SER A 97 7.83 -17.88 -15.13
CA SER A 97 6.88 -18.27 -14.07
C SER A 97 6.45 -17.10 -13.16
N LEU A 98 7.09 -15.94 -13.27
CA LEU A 98 6.68 -14.73 -12.57
C LEU A 98 5.32 -14.24 -13.09
N GLN A 99 4.43 -13.85 -12.21
CA GLN A 99 3.15 -13.26 -12.56
C GLN A 99 3.19 -11.73 -12.38
N PHE A 100 2.77 -11.00 -13.41
CA PHE A 100 2.49 -9.57 -13.36
C PHE A 100 0.98 -9.34 -13.40
N SER A 101 0.45 -8.55 -12.49
CA SER A 101 -0.99 -8.28 -12.34
C SER A 101 -1.28 -6.79 -12.33
N VAL A 102 -2.35 -6.41 -13.03
CA VAL A 102 -2.94 -5.06 -13.01
C VAL A 102 -4.22 -5.15 -12.18
N ILE A 103 -4.29 -4.41 -11.11
CA ILE A 103 -5.31 -4.53 -10.07
C ILE A 103 -6.06 -3.19 -9.94
N ASN A 104 -7.38 -3.25 -9.78
CA ASN A 104 -8.20 -2.08 -9.44
C ASN A 104 -7.93 -1.69 -7.97
N PRO A 105 -7.42 -0.47 -7.69
CA PRO A 105 -7.06 -0.07 -6.33
C PRO A 105 -8.28 0.16 -5.40
N GLN A 106 -9.51 0.23 -5.92
CA GLN A 106 -10.70 0.50 -5.13
C GLN A 106 -11.34 -0.77 -4.54
N ASN A 107 -11.30 -1.87 -5.29
CA ASN A 107 -11.96 -3.12 -4.90
C ASN A 107 -11.00 -4.33 -4.90
N LEU A 108 -9.74 -4.12 -5.27
CA LEU A 108 -8.67 -5.12 -5.37
C LEU A 108 -8.94 -6.23 -6.40
N ASP A 109 -9.87 -6.01 -7.34
CA ASP A 109 -10.09 -6.96 -8.44
C ASP A 109 -8.91 -6.95 -9.42
N THR A 110 -8.45 -8.13 -9.78
CA THR A 110 -7.44 -8.30 -10.82
C THR A 110 -8.08 -8.11 -12.20
N LEU A 111 -7.67 -7.06 -12.90
CA LEU A 111 -8.21 -6.68 -14.20
C LEU A 111 -7.47 -7.36 -15.36
N ALA A 112 -6.17 -7.59 -15.21
CA ALA A 112 -5.35 -8.24 -16.21
C ALA A 112 -4.14 -8.93 -15.56
N VAL A 113 -3.68 -10.01 -16.21
CA VAL A 113 -2.51 -10.78 -15.78
C VAL A 113 -1.63 -11.03 -16.99
N GLY A 114 -0.33 -10.86 -16.82
CA GLY A 114 0.70 -11.19 -17.79
C GLY A 114 1.81 -12.02 -17.16
N TYR A 115 2.60 -12.65 -18.02
CA TYR A 115 3.78 -13.42 -17.63
C TYR A 115 4.95 -12.97 -18.48
N PRO A 116 6.12 -12.75 -17.91
CA PRO A 116 7.33 -12.50 -18.69
C PRO A 116 7.69 -13.68 -19.58
N ASP A 117 8.51 -13.44 -20.57
CA ASP A 117 9.24 -14.52 -21.23
C ASP A 117 10.44 -15.00 -20.36
N SER A 118 11.21 -15.96 -20.87
CA SER A 118 12.38 -16.49 -20.13
C SER A 118 13.46 -15.42 -19.88
N THR A 119 13.48 -14.34 -20.66
CA THR A 119 14.43 -13.21 -20.47
C THR A 119 13.92 -12.16 -19.49
N GLY A 120 12.71 -12.33 -18.97
CA GLY A 120 12.06 -11.39 -18.05
C GLY A 120 11.23 -10.31 -18.72
N TYR A 121 11.15 -10.24 -20.04
CA TYR A 121 10.35 -9.24 -20.73
C TYR A 121 8.84 -9.57 -20.65
N TYR A 122 8.03 -8.60 -20.23
CA TYR A 122 6.56 -8.68 -20.27
C TYR A 122 5.95 -7.50 -21.01
N SER A 123 4.76 -7.74 -21.57
CA SER A 123 3.98 -6.73 -22.29
C SER A 123 2.50 -7.05 -22.17
N LEU A 124 1.68 -6.05 -21.85
CA LEU A 124 0.25 -6.20 -21.64
C LEU A 124 -0.48 -4.95 -22.15
N ASP A 125 -1.57 -5.15 -22.88
CA ASP A 125 -2.43 -4.06 -23.31
C ASP A 125 -3.47 -3.75 -22.24
N VAL A 126 -3.47 -2.52 -21.72
CA VAL A 126 -4.29 -2.06 -20.58
C VAL A 126 -5.04 -0.80 -20.99
N SER A 127 -6.28 -0.66 -20.54
CA SER A 127 -7.06 0.59 -20.69
C SER A 127 -6.46 1.72 -19.85
N PRO A 128 -6.65 3.00 -20.24
CA PRO A 128 -6.27 4.12 -19.36
C PRO A 128 -6.94 4.05 -17.99
N GLY A 129 -6.23 4.39 -16.93
CA GLY A 129 -6.77 4.34 -15.58
C GLY A 129 -5.75 4.55 -14.48
N PHE A 130 -6.18 4.28 -13.25
CA PHE A 130 -5.31 4.22 -12.06
C PHE A 130 -5.28 2.78 -11.57
N TYR A 131 -4.11 2.27 -11.30
CA TYR A 131 -3.90 0.87 -11.00
C TYR A 131 -2.93 0.66 -9.84
N LEU A 132 -3.10 -0.46 -9.17
CA LEU A 132 -2.08 -1.12 -8.38
C LEU A 132 -1.44 -2.19 -9.28
N LEU A 133 -0.13 -2.17 -9.41
CA LEU A 133 0.63 -3.16 -10.16
C LEU A 133 1.32 -4.10 -9.17
N ASN A 134 1.24 -5.40 -9.42
CA ASN A 134 1.85 -6.40 -8.55
C ASN A 134 2.65 -7.40 -9.38
N TRP A 135 3.86 -7.70 -8.92
CA TRP A 135 4.70 -8.77 -9.44
C TRP A 135 4.90 -9.81 -8.35
N SER A 136 4.58 -11.06 -8.63
CA SER A 136 4.62 -12.13 -7.65
C SER A 136 5.10 -13.46 -8.23
N HIS A 137 5.77 -14.25 -7.39
CA HIS A 137 6.13 -15.63 -7.66
C HIS A 137 6.26 -16.40 -6.34
N TYR A 138 5.91 -17.69 -6.36
CA TYR A 138 6.08 -18.54 -5.17
C TYR A 138 7.54 -18.61 -4.72
N GLY A 139 7.80 -18.41 -3.44
CA GLY A 139 9.15 -18.39 -2.88
C GLY A 139 9.95 -17.10 -3.12
N HIS A 140 9.29 -16.06 -3.62
CA HIS A 140 9.90 -14.74 -3.82
C HIS A 140 9.05 -13.65 -3.15
N ILE A 141 9.70 -12.57 -2.77
CA ILE A 141 9.07 -11.40 -2.17
C ILE A 141 8.31 -10.62 -3.25
N PRO A 142 6.98 -10.49 -3.18
CA PRO A 142 6.21 -9.70 -4.13
C PRO A 142 6.66 -8.24 -4.15
N GLN A 143 6.56 -7.60 -5.32
CA GLN A 143 6.78 -6.17 -5.49
C GLN A 143 5.46 -5.52 -5.93
N GLU A 144 5.16 -4.36 -5.37
CA GLU A 144 3.96 -3.59 -5.67
C GLU A 144 4.31 -2.15 -6.06
N LEU A 145 3.57 -1.60 -7.00
CA LEU A 145 3.60 -0.20 -7.36
C LEU A 145 2.17 0.34 -7.27
N GLY A 146 1.90 1.11 -6.21
CA GLY A 146 0.58 1.70 -5.95
C GLY A 146 0.35 3.01 -6.70
N ASN A 147 -0.94 3.37 -6.89
CA ASN A 147 -1.37 4.64 -7.47
C ASN A 147 -0.75 4.95 -8.84
N PHE A 148 -0.53 3.93 -9.66
CA PHE A 148 0.04 4.08 -10.99
C PHE A 148 -0.99 4.65 -11.96
N ALA A 149 -0.76 5.88 -12.45
CA ALA A 149 -1.60 6.52 -13.47
C ALA A 149 -1.13 6.10 -14.88
N PHE A 150 -2.03 5.53 -15.67
CA PHE A 150 -1.73 5.00 -17.00
C PHE A 150 -2.61 5.62 -18.07
N SER A 151 -2.02 6.25 -19.09
CA SER A 151 -2.75 6.96 -20.16
C SER A 151 -2.05 6.94 -21.51
N SER A 152 -0.92 6.23 -21.63
CA SER A 152 -0.12 6.09 -22.87
C SER A 152 0.78 4.88 -22.75
N ASP A 153 1.35 4.43 -23.88
CA ASP A 153 2.38 3.38 -23.89
C ASP A 153 3.48 3.72 -22.87
N THR A 154 3.76 2.77 -21.99
CA THR A 154 4.68 2.98 -20.87
C THR A 154 5.60 1.78 -20.69
N VAL A 155 6.89 2.06 -20.52
CA VAL A 155 7.89 1.08 -20.12
C VAL A 155 8.21 1.32 -18.65
N LEU A 156 7.98 0.32 -17.81
CA LEU A 156 8.29 0.37 -16.38
C LEU A 156 9.79 0.13 -16.12
N ALA A 157 10.26 0.61 -14.96
CA ALA A 157 11.58 0.26 -14.47
C ALA A 157 11.70 -1.24 -14.22
N ASP A 158 12.91 -1.76 -14.30
CA ASP A 158 13.19 -3.17 -14.05
C ASP A 158 12.81 -3.56 -12.63
N ILE A 159 12.16 -4.70 -12.49
CA ILE A 159 11.74 -5.30 -11.22
C ILE A 159 12.58 -6.55 -10.95
N ASN A 160 13.10 -6.70 -9.74
CA ASN A 160 13.81 -7.91 -9.32
C ASN A 160 13.19 -8.47 -8.04
N LEU A 161 12.52 -9.63 -8.15
CA LEU A 161 11.95 -10.34 -7.01
C LEU A 161 13.05 -11.14 -6.32
N LEU A 162 13.36 -10.78 -5.10
CA LEU A 162 14.31 -11.51 -4.27
C LEU A 162 13.68 -12.79 -3.73
N SER A 163 14.44 -13.86 -3.60
CA SER A 163 14.01 -15.08 -2.93
C SER A 163 13.67 -14.78 -1.47
N GLY A 164 12.57 -15.32 -0.96
CA GLY A 164 12.12 -15.12 0.41
C GLY A 164 10.61 -15.33 0.56
N TYR A 165 10.14 -15.24 1.80
CA TYR A 165 8.74 -15.43 2.15
C TYR A 165 8.20 -14.22 2.89
N VAL A 166 6.92 -13.90 2.67
CA VAL A 166 6.18 -12.96 3.52
C VAL A 166 5.57 -13.75 4.67
N GLN A 167 5.78 -13.28 5.89
CA GLN A 167 5.26 -13.88 7.12
C GLN A 167 4.55 -12.81 7.94
N ASP A 168 3.39 -13.15 8.48
CA ASP A 168 2.66 -12.27 9.39
C ASP A 168 3.22 -12.38 10.80
N ALA A 169 3.34 -11.25 11.48
CA ALA A 169 3.77 -11.15 12.88
C ALA A 169 2.74 -10.36 13.69
N CYS A 170 2.41 -10.86 14.89
CA CYS A 170 1.45 -10.22 15.80
C CYS A 170 1.62 -10.79 17.21
N GLY A 171 1.60 -9.95 18.26
CA GLY A 171 1.75 -10.37 19.64
C GLY A 171 3.19 -10.73 20.03
N GLU A 172 3.40 -11.80 20.79
CA GLU A 172 4.73 -12.22 21.23
C GLU A 172 5.57 -12.77 20.06
N VAL A 173 6.80 -12.27 19.91
CA VAL A 173 7.75 -12.68 18.86
C VAL A 173 9.13 -12.96 19.46
N SER A 174 9.81 -13.99 18.97
CA SER A 174 11.17 -14.32 19.38
C SER A 174 11.88 -15.21 18.35
N GLY A 175 13.16 -15.53 18.56
CA GLY A 175 13.94 -16.38 17.68
C GLY A 175 14.59 -15.62 16.53
N VAL A 176 14.62 -16.19 15.33
CA VAL A 176 15.35 -15.62 14.20
C VAL A 176 14.42 -15.29 13.04
N TRP A 177 14.47 -14.05 12.61
CA TRP A 177 13.89 -13.59 11.34
C TRP A 177 14.97 -13.67 10.26
N THR A 178 14.78 -14.59 9.32
CA THR A 178 15.85 -15.02 8.40
C THR A 178 16.00 -14.09 7.20
N SER A 179 17.24 -13.93 6.75
CA SER A 179 17.62 -13.17 5.55
C SER A 179 16.70 -13.43 4.35
N GLY A 180 16.41 -12.38 3.59
CA GLY A 180 15.57 -12.45 2.40
C GLY A 180 14.07 -12.64 2.69
N SER A 181 13.63 -12.53 3.94
CA SER A 181 12.21 -12.62 4.30
C SER A 181 11.62 -11.23 4.53
N VAL A 182 10.28 -11.15 4.37
CA VAL A 182 9.46 -10.01 4.76
C VAL A 182 8.58 -10.40 5.93
N TYR A 183 8.53 -9.58 6.95
CA TYR A 183 7.63 -9.74 8.09
C TYR A 183 6.61 -8.60 8.09
N ASP A 184 5.33 -8.94 7.90
CA ASP A 184 4.21 -8.02 8.00
C ASP A 184 3.71 -7.97 9.45
N VAL A 185 3.95 -6.88 10.12
CA VAL A 185 3.53 -6.66 11.51
C VAL A 185 2.12 -6.11 11.51
N LEU A 186 1.14 -6.99 11.80
CA LEU A 186 -0.29 -6.69 11.67
C LEU A 186 -0.93 -6.14 12.94
N CYS A 187 -0.29 -6.28 14.09
CA CYS A 187 -0.66 -5.70 15.38
C CYS A 187 0.61 -5.46 16.19
N ASP A 188 0.50 -4.80 17.32
CA ASP A 188 1.64 -4.61 18.23
C ASP A 188 2.36 -5.92 18.50
N ILE A 189 3.69 -5.89 18.41
CA ILE A 189 4.55 -7.03 18.71
C ILE A 189 5.40 -6.76 19.94
N GLU A 190 5.68 -7.84 20.67
CA GLU A 190 6.48 -7.81 21.89
C GLU A 190 7.55 -8.90 21.87
N VAL A 191 8.78 -8.53 22.18
CA VAL A 191 9.84 -9.51 22.53
C VAL A 191 9.78 -9.71 24.04
N PRO A 192 9.37 -10.90 24.54
CA PRO A 192 9.20 -11.14 25.97
C PRO A 192 10.52 -11.06 26.75
N GLU A 193 10.44 -10.74 28.04
CA GLU A 193 11.60 -10.77 28.96
C GLU A 193 12.23 -12.16 29.01
N GLY A 194 13.53 -12.22 28.84
CA GLY A 194 14.32 -13.47 28.81
C GLY A 194 14.43 -14.12 27.43
N ASP A 195 13.64 -13.63 26.44
CA ASP A 195 13.75 -14.04 25.05
C ASP A 195 14.64 -13.07 24.23
N SER A 196 14.88 -13.43 22.99
CA SER A 196 15.55 -12.57 22.01
C SER A 196 14.92 -12.67 20.64
N LEU A 197 14.95 -11.55 19.90
CA LEU A 197 14.63 -11.52 18.49
C LEU A 197 15.86 -11.10 17.71
N ILE A 198 16.32 -11.98 16.82
CA ILE A 198 17.43 -11.72 15.90
C ILE A 198 16.86 -11.48 14.52
N ILE A 199 17.15 -10.32 13.93
CA ILE A 199 16.72 -9.93 12.59
C ILE A 199 17.97 -9.91 11.70
N GLU A 200 18.08 -10.89 10.80
CA GLU A 200 19.23 -11.05 9.93
C GLU A 200 19.27 -10.00 8.81
N SER A 201 20.42 -9.86 8.17
CA SER A 201 20.65 -8.89 7.09
C SER A 201 19.68 -9.09 5.92
N GLY A 202 19.21 -7.98 5.33
CA GLY A 202 18.28 -7.98 4.21
C GLY A 202 16.82 -8.31 4.55
N VAL A 203 16.48 -8.52 5.82
CA VAL A 203 15.09 -8.67 6.27
C VAL A 203 14.36 -7.34 6.12
N ARG A 204 13.10 -7.41 5.68
CA ARG A 204 12.19 -6.26 5.61
C ARG A 204 11.06 -6.46 6.61
N VAL A 205 10.85 -5.50 7.49
CA VAL A 205 9.75 -5.47 8.47
C VAL A 205 8.81 -4.35 8.10
N ARG A 206 7.56 -4.70 7.78
CA ARG A 206 6.54 -3.73 7.35
C ARG A 206 5.44 -3.65 8.41
N PHE A 207 5.25 -2.49 8.97
CA PHE A 207 4.28 -2.26 10.04
C PHE A 207 2.97 -1.71 9.48
N MET A 208 1.84 -2.22 9.97
CA MET A 208 0.53 -1.59 9.76
C MET A 208 0.43 -0.24 10.48
N GLU A 209 -0.52 0.57 10.04
CA GLU A 209 -0.80 1.88 10.64
C GLU A 209 -1.01 1.79 12.16
N GLY A 210 -0.30 2.64 12.90
CA GLY A 210 -0.39 2.76 14.36
C GLY A 210 0.27 1.65 15.17
N VAL A 211 0.83 0.62 14.54
CA VAL A 211 1.45 -0.54 15.20
C VAL A 211 2.85 -0.22 15.72
N SER A 212 3.21 -0.74 16.87
CA SER A 212 4.51 -0.56 17.54
C SER A 212 5.19 -1.88 17.88
N MET A 213 6.49 -1.80 18.18
CA MET A 213 7.30 -2.92 18.67
C MET A 213 7.84 -2.60 20.06
N THR A 214 7.61 -3.50 21.02
CA THR A 214 8.14 -3.39 22.39
C THR A 214 9.07 -4.55 22.71
N CYS A 215 10.28 -4.26 23.16
CA CYS A 215 11.30 -5.26 23.46
C CYS A 215 11.63 -5.27 24.94
N TYR A 216 11.01 -6.15 25.72
CA TYR A 216 11.45 -6.51 27.07
C TYR A 216 12.60 -7.50 27.05
N GLY A 217 12.70 -8.31 26.00
CA GLY A 217 13.83 -9.16 25.64
C GLY A 217 14.82 -8.45 24.71
N VAL A 218 15.90 -9.11 24.36
CA VAL A 218 16.99 -8.57 23.54
C VAL A 218 16.56 -8.45 22.08
N LEU A 219 16.82 -7.29 21.47
CA LEU A 219 16.66 -7.08 20.03
C LEU A 219 18.03 -6.97 19.35
N ASP A 220 18.30 -7.90 18.43
CA ASP A 220 19.48 -7.87 17.56
C ASP A 220 19.05 -7.67 16.10
N VAL A 221 19.32 -6.49 15.55
CA VAL A 221 19.11 -6.15 14.14
C VAL A 221 20.48 -6.15 13.47
N LEU A 222 20.76 -7.17 12.65
CA LEU A 222 22.07 -7.49 12.14
C LEU A 222 22.17 -7.28 10.62
N GLY A 223 21.90 -6.04 10.16
CA GLY A 223 22.17 -5.66 8.78
C GLY A 223 23.66 -5.60 8.47
N ASP A 224 24.01 -5.50 7.20
CA ASP A 224 25.36 -5.22 6.71
C ASP A 224 25.36 -4.08 5.68
N SER A 225 26.52 -3.68 5.20
CA SER A 225 26.65 -2.52 4.28
C SER A 225 26.04 -2.76 2.89
N ILE A 226 25.73 -3.99 2.53
CA ILE A 226 25.14 -4.38 1.24
C ILE A 226 23.67 -4.74 1.42
N ASN A 227 23.35 -5.48 2.49
CA ASN A 227 22.02 -6.00 2.79
C ASN A 227 21.54 -5.40 4.12
N ARG A 228 21.13 -4.14 4.07
CA ARG A 228 20.58 -3.44 5.24
C ARG A 228 19.23 -4.06 5.62
N VAL A 229 18.91 -4.07 6.90
CA VAL A 229 17.55 -4.36 7.35
C VAL A 229 16.68 -3.15 7.09
N LEU A 230 15.41 -3.34 6.76
CA LEU A 230 14.46 -2.25 6.54
C LEU A 230 13.28 -2.38 7.50
N PHE A 231 13.00 -1.33 8.27
CA PHE A 231 11.77 -1.13 9.01
C PHE A 231 10.97 -0.01 8.33
N THR A 232 9.76 -0.31 7.87
CA THR A 232 8.98 0.64 7.07
C THR A 232 7.46 0.44 7.28
N SER A 233 6.66 1.33 6.72
CA SER A 233 5.22 1.15 6.64
C SER A 233 4.83 0.03 5.67
N ARG A 234 3.71 -0.65 5.97
CA ARG A 234 3.08 -1.64 5.08
C ARG A 234 2.23 -0.98 4.00
N GLU A 235 1.93 0.31 4.14
CA GLU A 235 1.08 1.04 3.21
C GLU A 235 1.72 1.14 1.80
N ALA A 236 0.89 1.04 0.75
CA ALA A 236 1.35 1.15 -0.64
C ALA A 236 1.84 2.57 -1.00
N SER A 237 1.44 3.57 -0.23
CA SER A 237 1.88 4.97 -0.33
C SER A 237 2.22 5.48 1.06
N PRO A 238 3.40 5.11 1.60
CA PRO A 238 3.78 5.42 2.97
C PRO A 238 3.81 6.92 3.27
N LEU A 239 3.34 7.27 4.47
CA LEU A 239 3.39 8.62 4.99
C LEU A 239 4.15 8.66 6.33
N PRO A 240 4.80 9.78 6.64
CA PRO A 240 5.44 9.98 7.93
C PRO A 240 4.46 9.75 9.09
N GLY A 241 4.84 8.90 10.05
CA GLY A 241 4.01 8.57 11.21
C GLY A 241 3.00 7.45 10.98
N ASP A 242 3.07 6.70 9.89
CA ASP A 242 2.18 5.58 9.62
C ASP A 242 2.21 4.51 10.70
N TRP A 243 3.35 4.24 11.29
CA TRP A 243 3.47 3.28 12.37
C TRP A 243 4.11 3.92 13.61
N GLY A 244 4.08 3.23 14.74
CA GLY A 244 4.49 3.76 16.03
C GLY A 244 6.00 3.92 16.18
N ASN A 245 6.60 3.11 17.03
CA ASN A 245 8.01 3.17 17.36
C ASN A 245 8.57 1.80 17.79
N VAL A 246 9.88 1.75 18.08
CA VAL A 246 10.52 0.61 18.75
C VAL A 246 10.92 1.04 20.17
N SER A 247 10.32 0.39 21.17
CA SER A 247 10.61 0.61 22.59
C SER A 247 11.51 -0.48 23.15
N LEU A 248 12.64 -0.08 23.73
CA LEU A 248 13.67 -1.00 24.27
C LEU A 248 13.65 -0.95 25.81
N TYR A 249 13.61 -2.12 26.44
CA TYR A 249 13.68 -2.29 27.89
C TYR A 249 14.69 -3.36 28.31
N ALA A 250 15.30 -4.07 27.37
CA ALA A 250 16.39 -5.01 27.62
C ALA A 250 17.75 -4.34 27.54
N GLN A 251 18.75 -4.96 28.17
CA GLN A 251 20.15 -4.60 28.02
C GLN A 251 20.83 -5.46 26.94
N GLY A 252 21.85 -4.91 26.31
CA GLY A 252 22.69 -5.68 25.37
C GLY A 252 22.11 -5.77 23.96
N ASN A 253 21.25 -4.85 23.55
CA ASN A 253 20.72 -4.82 22.19
C ASN A 253 21.83 -4.44 21.18
N THR A 254 21.72 -5.00 19.98
CA THR A 254 22.61 -4.66 18.86
C THR A 254 21.76 -4.28 17.65
N ILE A 255 21.84 -3.03 17.22
CA ILE A 255 21.09 -2.53 16.06
C ILE A 255 22.11 -1.94 15.08
N SER A 256 22.29 -2.60 13.94
CA SER A 256 23.28 -2.22 12.95
C SER A 256 22.77 -2.29 11.52
N TYR A 257 23.16 -1.31 10.69
CA TYR A 257 22.81 -1.21 9.29
C TYR A 257 21.30 -1.37 9.03
N LEU A 258 20.52 -0.53 9.70
CA LEU A 258 19.06 -0.46 9.60
C LEU A 258 18.64 0.80 8.84
N ASP A 259 17.73 0.65 7.88
CA ASP A 259 16.91 1.74 7.33
C ASP A 259 15.59 1.75 8.09
N TYR A 260 15.23 2.90 8.68
CA TYR A 260 14.10 3.07 9.57
C TYR A 260 13.22 4.22 9.04
N GLU A 261 12.04 3.90 8.56
CA GLU A 261 11.25 4.81 7.74
C GLU A 261 9.80 4.91 8.22
N PHE A 262 9.22 6.11 8.09
CA PHE A 262 7.78 6.40 8.27
C PHE A 262 7.20 6.13 9.67
N ALA A 263 8.01 6.00 10.70
CA ALA A 263 7.54 5.86 12.07
C ALA A 263 7.09 7.21 12.68
N THR A 264 6.28 7.13 13.74
CA THR A 264 5.93 8.29 14.57
C THR A 264 7.11 8.76 15.41
N ASP A 265 7.86 7.82 16.00
CA ASP A 265 9.09 8.03 16.75
C ASP A 265 10.16 6.99 16.36
N GLY A 266 11.41 7.26 16.68
CA GLY A 266 12.49 6.30 16.49
C GLY A 266 12.60 5.27 17.62
N PHE A 267 13.82 5.07 18.14
CA PHE A 267 14.06 4.20 19.29
C PHE A 267 13.83 4.95 20.58
N THR A 268 13.01 4.39 21.46
CA THR A 268 12.82 4.88 22.82
C THR A 268 13.28 3.80 23.82
N GLY A 269 13.78 4.19 24.98
CA GLY A 269 14.17 3.20 25.98
C GLY A 269 14.55 3.78 27.32
N ASP A 270 14.40 2.93 28.34
CA ASP A 270 14.79 3.25 29.71
C ASP A 270 15.54 2.06 30.29
N ASN A 271 16.71 2.35 30.93
CA ASN A 271 17.59 1.32 31.51
C ASN A 271 18.08 0.26 30.51
N VAL A 272 18.46 0.69 29.30
CA VAL A 272 18.89 -0.18 28.18
C VAL A 272 20.42 -0.22 28.00
N SER A 273 21.16 -0.38 29.06
CA SER A 273 22.63 -0.36 29.06
C SER A 273 23.26 -1.44 28.15
N ASN A 274 24.56 -1.26 27.82
CA ASN A 274 25.31 -2.14 26.88
C ASN A 274 24.65 -2.26 25.50
N THR A 275 24.00 -1.20 25.02
CA THR A 275 23.28 -1.19 23.75
C THR A 275 24.10 -0.48 22.66
N THR A 276 24.17 -1.11 21.49
CA THR A 276 24.82 -0.56 20.29
C THR A 276 23.78 -0.20 19.25
N ILE A 277 23.80 1.05 18.76
CA ILE A 277 23.02 1.51 17.59
C ILE A 277 24.01 2.14 16.61
N ASP A 278 24.31 1.44 15.53
CA ASP A 278 25.38 1.80 14.60
C ASP A 278 24.90 1.73 13.13
N ASN A 279 25.30 2.70 12.31
CA ASN A 279 24.94 2.76 10.90
C ASN A 279 23.43 2.71 10.62
N VAL A 280 22.60 3.30 11.49
CA VAL A 280 21.15 3.44 11.26
C VAL A 280 20.85 4.70 10.45
N VAL A 281 19.95 4.57 9.48
CA VAL A 281 19.44 5.69 8.68
C VAL A 281 17.95 5.86 9.00
N MET A 282 17.59 6.94 9.65
CA MET A 282 16.20 7.30 9.99
C MET A 282 15.72 8.42 9.08
N VAL A 283 14.69 8.17 8.29
CA VAL A 283 14.07 9.14 7.39
C VAL A 283 12.55 9.05 7.43
N GLY A 284 11.87 10.16 7.12
CA GLY A 284 10.40 10.16 7.04
C GLY A 284 9.69 10.07 8.40
N ASN A 285 10.39 10.18 9.53
CA ASN A 285 9.81 10.22 10.88
C ASN A 285 9.40 11.66 11.19
N LEU A 286 8.22 12.09 10.74
CA LEU A 286 7.84 13.51 10.73
C LEU A 286 6.62 13.82 11.61
N SER A 287 6.52 13.26 12.78
CA SER A 287 5.71 13.95 13.81
C SER A 287 6.47 15.19 14.27
N LEU A 288 5.77 16.29 14.54
CA LEU A 288 6.37 17.53 15.07
C LEU A 288 7.00 17.33 16.46
N SER A 289 6.84 16.16 17.07
CA SER A 289 7.38 15.74 18.36
C SER A 289 8.24 14.47 18.27
N ALA A 290 8.55 13.98 17.06
CA ALA A 290 9.32 12.75 16.87
C ALA A 290 10.75 12.89 17.37
N ASN A 291 11.21 11.91 18.15
CA ASN A 291 12.61 11.77 18.54
C ASN A 291 13.27 10.67 17.67
N GLY A 292 14.55 10.81 17.38
CA GLY A 292 15.30 9.76 16.69
C GLY A 292 15.69 8.63 17.66
N ILE A 293 16.64 8.89 18.55
CA ILE A 293 17.07 7.96 19.59
C ILE A 293 16.91 8.65 20.94
N TYR A 294 16.02 8.13 21.78
CA TYR A 294 15.69 8.69 23.10
C TYR A 294 15.87 7.63 24.18
N LEU A 295 17.04 7.66 24.87
CA LEU A 295 17.41 6.66 25.87
C LEU A 295 17.69 7.34 27.23
N THR A 296 17.10 6.82 28.30
CA THR A 296 17.23 7.36 29.64
C THR A 296 17.79 6.30 30.60
N ASN A 297 18.46 6.74 31.67
CA ASN A 297 19.03 5.86 32.72
C ASN A 297 19.87 4.69 32.16
N SER A 298 20.60 4.93 31.06
CA SER A 298 21.25 3.89 30.25
C SER A 298 22.75 4.15 30.17
N SER A 299 23.58 3.17 30.49
CA SER A 299 25.03 3.29 30.47
C SER A 299 25.67 2.37 29.44
N ASP A 300 26.96 2.63 29.13
CA ASP A 300 27.70 1.83 28.17
C ASP A 300 27.04 1.76 26.78
N LEU A 301 26.47 2.88 26.33
CA LEU A 301 25.86 2.99 25.01
C LEU A 301 26.92 3.25 23.94
N THR A 302 26.74 2.64 22.76
CA THR A 302 27.53 2.93 21.55
C THR A 302 26.58 3.40 20.45
N LEU A 303 26.51 4.72 20.22
CA LEU A 303 25.65 5.36 19.22
C LEU A 303 26.52 6.02 18.15
N THR A 304 26.76 5.28 17.05
CA THR A 304 27.79 5.68 16.09
C THR A 304 27.31 5.61 14.64
N ASN A 305 27.87 6.50 13.80
CA ASN A 305 27.65 6.52 12.35
C ASN A 305 26.17 6.60 11.91
N ASN A 306 25.26 7.09 12.76
CA ASN A 306 23.86 7.17 12.45
C ASN A 306 23.53 8.45 11.66
N THR A 307 22.62 8.33 10.70
CA THR A 307 22.03 9.47 9.97
C THR A 307 20.57 9.59 10.36
N ILE A 308 20.20 10.66 11.04
CA ILE A 308 18.87 10.81 11.65
C ILE A 308 18.24 12.12 11.15
N SER A 309 17.13 11.99 10.44
CA SER A 309 16.29 13.11 10.04
C SER A 309 14.97 13.04 10.82
N VAL A 310 14.77 14.02 11.70
CA VAL A 310 13.58 14.09 12.59
C VAL A 310 12.94 15.47 12.51
N GLY A 311 11.62 15.52 12.63
CA GLY A 311 10.86 16.78 12.73
C GLY A 311 10.69 17.29 14.15
N GLY A 312 11.19 16.56 15.17
CA GLY A 312 10.93 16.79 16.58
C GLY A 312 12.09 17.41 17.36
N GLU A 313 12.06 17.20 18.68
CA GLU A 313 12.90 17.93 19.63
C GLU A 313 14.34 17.39 19.66
N TYR A 314 14.52 16.06 19.51
CA TYR A 314 15.83 15.41 19.67
C TYR A 314 16.15 14.42 18.54
N GLY A 315 17.30 14.62 17.89
CA GLY A 315 17.88 13.57 17.03
C GLY A 315 18.42 12.42 17.88
N ILE A 316 19.28 12.74 18.85
CA ILE A 316 19.75 11.81 19.89
C ILE A 316 19.61 12.48 21.25
N HIS A 317 18.91 11.82 22.17
CA HIS A 317 18.80 12.21 23.57
C HIS A 317 19.25 11.05 24.46
N SER A 318 20.27 11.30 25.27
CA SER A 318 20.78 10.35 26.27
C SER A 318 20.86 11.09 27.61
N TYR A 319 20.02 10.71 28.57
CA TYR A 319 19.92 11.35 29.88
C TYR A 319 20.23 10.35 30.99
N ASP A 320 20.98 10.80 32.02
CA ASP A 320 21.49 9.93 33.11
C ASP A 320 22.20 8.68 32.59
N SER A 321 23.14 8.89 31.66
CA SER A 321 23.86 7.81 30.95
C SER A 321 25.36 7.98 31.06
N ASP A 322 26.00 7.02 31.70
CA ASP A 322 27.45 7.00 31.91
C ASP A 322 28.19 6.12 30.86
N ASN A 323 29.49 6.33 30.69
CA ASN A 323 30.41 5.53 29.86
C ASN A 323 29.94 5.38 28.39
N SER A 324 29.15 6.29 27.85
CA SER A 324 28.57 6.17 26.53
C SER A 324 29.45 6.82 25.45
N VAL A 325 29.48 6.21 24.26
CA VAL A 325 30.17 6.71 23.07
C VAL A 325 29.13 7.19 22.06
N VAL A 326 29.13 8.50 21.78
CA VAL A 326 28.27 9.11 20.74
C VAL A 326 29.17 9.79 19.74
N ASN A 327 29.35 9.20 18.56
CA ASN A 327 30.34 9.68 17.59
C ASN A 327 29.88 9.48 16.12
N ASN A 328 30.34 10.36 15.24
CA ASN A 328 30.09 10.32 13.79
C ASN A 328 28.60 10.29 13.40
N ASN A 329 27.70 10.82 14.23
CA ASN A 329 26.29 10.88 13.90
C ASN A 329 25.98 12.16 13.10
N THR A 330 25.11 12.06 12.09
CA THR A 330 24.59 13.19 11.32
C THR A 330 23.12 13.38 11.68
N ILE A 331 22.77 14.55 12.20
CA ILE A 331 21.40 14.88 12.60
C ILE A 331 20.93 16.05 11.78
N THR A 332 19.75 15.91 11.17
CA THR A 332 19.06 16.96 10.38
C THR A 332 17.60 17.04 10.81
N GLY A 333 17.03 18.26 10.82
CA GLY A 333 15.64 18.52 11.17
C GLY A 333 15.27 19.96 10.94
#